data_d8dfd4406e93b14b38b109cd2e1ad0b4
#
_entry.id   d8dfd4406e93b14b38b109cd2e1ad0b4
#
_cell.length_a   1.000
_cell.length_b   1.000
_cell.length_c   1.000
_cell.angle_alpha   90.00
_cell.angle_beta   90.00
_cell.angle_gamma   90.00
#
_symmetry.space_group_name_H-M   'P 1'
#
loop_
_entity.id
_entity.type
_entity.pdbx_description
1 polymer ?
#
loop_
_entity_poly.entity_id
_entity_poly.type
_entity_poly.pdbx_seq_one_letter_code
_entity_poly.pdbx_strand_id
1 'polypeptide(L)'
;MIKTLNNIFKQDKEKFVVPKGVQDCIPLTAIYDDGIFRVGKDKYSKSFKFTDINYAVASREDKEAMFLEYSELLNSLDSGATTKLTINNRRLNRLDFEKTILIPETGDELDEYREEYNKMLLDKATGANSTVQDKYVTISINKKNVDDARTYFARVGADLISHFSRLGSKCVELETDERLRIIHDFFRVGEETSYHFDIKETRKKGHDFKDYICPDSLEFESDYFKIGNRYGRVIFLREYASYIKDSMVAELTDMNRNLMMSIDIVPVPTDEAVREAENRLLGVETNITNWQRKQNMNNNFSATVPYDMEQQKKEMKEFLDDLTTRDQRMMFAVLTMVHTADTKEQLDNDTEALLTTCLLYTSDAVDEL
;
A
#
# COMPACT_ATOMS: atom_id res chain seq x y z
N MET A 1 -6.81 21.28 -3.14
CA MET A 1 -6.57 19.81 -3.01
C MET A 1 -7.28 19.00 -4.09
N ILE A 2 -8.63 19.02 -4.18
CA ILE A 2 -9.39 18.23 -5.17
C ILE A 2 -9.04 18.58 -6.63
N LYS A 3 -8.74 19.84 -6.95
CA LYS A 3 -8.38 20.24 -8.33
C LYS A 3 -7.00 19.75 -8.76
N THR A 4 -6.03 19.71 -7.86
CA THR A 4 -4.66 19.24 -8.13
C THR A 4 -4.62 17.72 -8.22
N LEU A 5 -5.28 17.02 -7.31
CA LEU A 5 -5.52 15.58 -7.41
C LEU A 5 -6.25 15.24 -8.71
N ASN A 6 -7.32 15.97 -9.07
CA ASN A 6 -8.01 15.79 -10.34
C ASN A 6 -7.13 16.05 -11.57
N ASN A 7 -6.11 16.88 -11.50
CA ASN A 7 -5.17 17.08 -12.61
C ASN A 7 -4.13 15.97 -12.69
N ILE A 8 -3.66 15.44 -11.56
CA ILE A 8 -2.77 14.28 -11.50
C ILE A 8 -3.51 13.02 -11.99
N PHE A 9 -4.75 12.81 -11.55
CA PHE A 9 -5.60 11.71 -12.01
C PHE A 9 -6.25 11.94 -13.38
N LYS A 10 -6.30 13.18 -13.91
CA LYS A 10 -6.77 13.46 -15.28
C LYS A 10 -5.84 12.95 -16.38
N GLN A 11 -4.64 12.49 -16.05
CA GLN A 11 -3.79 11.79 -17.02
C GLN A 11 -4.32 10.40 -17.35
N ASP A 12 -5.08 9.76 -16.46
CA ASP A 12 -5.82 8.52 -16.75
C ASP A 12 -7.24 8.86 -17.25
N LYS A 13 -7.33 9.28 -18.51
CA LYS A 13 -8.62 9.58 -19.20
C LYS A 13 -9.34 8.34 -19.70
N GLU A 14 -9.07 7.18 -19.16
CA GLU A 14 -9.87 6.01 -19.49
C GLU A 14 -11.27 6.17 -18.91
N LYS A 15 -12.28 6.20 -19.79
CA LYS A 15 -13.67 6.21 -19.34
C LYS A 15 -13.95 4.91 -18.61
N PHE A 16 -14.50 5.02 -17.41
CA PHE A 16 -14.97 3.83 -16.70
C PHE A 16 -15.98 3.08 -17.59
N VAL A 17 -15.67 1.85 -17.88
CA VAL A 17 -16.56 0.93 -18.62
C VAL A 17 -17.02 -0.12 -17.62
N VAL A 18 -18.34 -0.29 -17.52
CA VAL A 18 -18.90 -1.32 -16.63
C VAL A 18 -18.42 -2.69 -17.12
N PRO A 19 -17.74 -3.48 -16.27
CA PRO A 19 -17.26 -4.80 -16.63
C PRO A 19 -18.44 -5.72 -17.03
N LYS A 20 -18.26 -6.51 -18.07
CA LYS A 20 -19.27 -7.50 -18.53
C LYS A 20 -18.98 -8.90 -17.99
N GLY A 21 -17.77 -9.15 -17.56
CA GLY A 21 -17.33 -10.43 -17.02
C GLY A 21 -16.28 -10.25 -15.94
N VAL A 22 -16.01 -11.30 -15.20
CA VAL A 22 -15.03 -11.28 -14.09
C VAL A 22 -13.63 -10.89 -14.57
N GLN A 23 -13.23 -11.37 -15.76
CA GLN A 23 -11.93 -11.03 -16.36
C GLN A 23 -11.80 -9.53 -16.67
N ASP A 24 -12.90 -8.83 -16.96
CA ASP A 24 -12.90 -7.39 -17.23
C ASP A 24 -12.70 -6.57 -15.96
N CYS A 25 -13.01 -7.13 -14.77
CA CYS A 25 -12.80 -6.48 -13.49
C CYS A 25 -11.31 -6.36 -13.12
N ILE A 26 -10.45 -7.22 -13.71
CA ILE A 26 -9.01 -7.20 -13.46
C ILE A 26 -8.34 -6.38 -14.56
N PRO A 27 -7.78 -5.18 -14.23
CA PRO A 27 -7.28 -4.23 -15.23
C PRO A 27 -5.93 -4.61 -15.85
N LEU A 28 -5.48 -5.85 -15.68
CA LEU A 28 -4.27 -6.35 -16.32
C LEU A 28 -4.55 -6.67 -17.79
N THR A 29 -3.78 -6.09 -18.72
CA THR A 29 -3.93 -6.28 -20.16
C THR A 29 -2.85 -7.15 -20.79
N ALA A 30 -1.68 -7.21 -20.17
CA ALA A 30 -0.58 -8.09 -20.60
C ALA A 30 0.39 -8.35 -19.45
N ILE A 31 1.07 -9.50 -19.54
CA ILE A 31 2.16 -9.90 -18.65
C ILE A 31 3.39 -10.27 -19.48
N TYR A 32 4.58 -10.01 -18.94
CA TYR A 32 5.86 -10.27 -19.57
C TYR A 32 6.71 -11.19 -18.68
N ASP A 33 7.65 -11.93 -19.29
CA ASP A 33 8.44 -12.96 -18.60
C ASP A 33 9.36 -12.39 -17.48
N ASP A 34 9.64 -11.10 -17.53
CA ASP A 34 10.50 -10.35 -16.59
C ASP A 34 9.74 -9.71 -15.41
N GLY A 35 8.54 -10.19 -15.13
CA GLY A 35 7.72 -9.69 -14.03
C GLY A 35 7.09 -8.31 -14.28
N ILE A 36 7.17 -7.76 -15.48
CA ILE A 36 6.48 -6.53 -15.84
C ILE A 36 5.02 -6.85 -16.22
N PHE A 37 4.08 -6.10 -15.65
CA PHE A 37 2.67 -6.18 -15.99
C PHE A 37 2.21 -4.89 -16.64
N ARG A 38 1.37 -5.00 -17.69
CA ARG A 38 0.70 -3.86 -18.31
C ARG A 38 -0.70 -3.71 -17.75
N VAL A 39 -1.00 -2.52 -17.23
CA VAL A 39 -2.30 -2.14 -16.68
C VAL A 39 -2.91 -1.09 -17.60
N GLY A 40 -4.09 -1.36 -18.15
CA GLY A 40 -4.66 -0.44 -19.14
C GLY A 40 -3.84 -0.34 -20.43
N LYS A 41 -3.78 0.87 -21.02
CA LYS A 41 -3.19 1.08 -22.35
C LYS A 41 -1.67 1.24 -22.36
N ASP A 42 -1.14 2.16 -21.55
CA ASP A 42 0.26 2.59 -21.58
C ASP A 42 0.94 2.58 -20.21
N LYS A 43 0.30 1.99 -19.21
CA LYS A 43 0.80 1.90 -17.82
C LYS A 43 1.43 0.54 -17.56
N TYR A 44 2.67 0.55 -17.11
CA TYR A 44 3.44 -0.64 -16.77
C TYR A 44 3.77 -0.63 -15.28
N SER A 45 3.84 -1.81 -14.67
CA SER A 45 4.17 -1.97 -13.26
C SER A 45 5.16 -3.10 -13.03
N LYS A 46 6.02 -2.93 -12.04
CA LYS A 46 6.92 -3.96 -11.53
C LYS A 46 6.86 -4.00 -10.01
N SER A 47 6.94 -5.18 -9.41
CA SER A 47 6.84 -5.37 -7.97
C SER A 47 8.10 -5.99 -7.39
N PHE A 48 8.37 -5.62 -6.14
CA PHE A 48 9.50 -6.08 -5.35
C PHE A 48 8.97 -6.55 -4.00
N LYS A 49 9.51 -7.64 -3.48
CA LYS A 49 9.24 -8.12 -2.12
C LYS A 49 10.35 -7.66 -1.20
N PHE A 50 10.02 -7.15 -0.02
CA PHE A 50 11.00 -6.72 0.96
C PHE A 50 10.72 -7.31 2.35
N THR A 51 11.76 -7.34 3.18
CA THR A 51 11.71 -7.88 4.54
C THR A 51 11.69 -6.78 5.57
N ASP A 52 11.22 -7.09 6.78
CA ASP A 52 11.28 -6.16 7.90
C ASP A 52 12.70 -5.84 8.31
N ILE A 53 12.83 -4.68 8.96
CA ILE A 53 14.01 -4.25 9.70
C ILE A 53 13.72 -4.32 11.19
N ASN A 54 14.77 -4.48 11.99
CA ASN A 54 14.62 -4.61 13.43
C ASN A 54 14.49 -3.23 14.14
N TYR A 55 13.50 -2.44 13.71
CA TYR A 55 13.29 -1.07 14.22
C TYR A 55 12.88 -1.05 15.69
N ALA A 56 12.08 -1.99 16.16
CA ALA A 56 11.52 -1.97 17.51
C ALA A 56 12.58 -1.97 18.62
N VAL A 57 13.64 -2.76 18.44
CA VAL A 57 14.74 -2.92 19.42
C VAL A 57 15.98 -2.07 19.10
N ALA A 58 15.95 -1.28 18.02
CA ALA A 58 17.06 -0.42 17.64
C ALA A 58 17.27 0.71 18.67
N SER A 59 18.52 1.16 18.81
CA SER A 59 18.85 2.33 19.61
C SER A 59 18.19 3.60 19.04
N ARG A 60 18.14 4.67 19.81
CA ARG A 60 17.59 5.93 19.34
C ARG A 60 18.37 6.48 18.14
N GLU A 61 19.69 6.39 18.18
CA GLU A 61 20.57 6.85 17.10
C GLU A 61 20.35 6.03 15.81
N ASP A 62 20.21 4.70 15.95
CA ASP A 62 19.91 3.83 14.81
C ASP A 62 18.52 4.14 14.22
N LYS A 63 17.51 4.40 15.06
CA LYS A 63 16.17 4.79 14.59
C LYS A 63 16.20 6.11 13.81
N GLU A 64 16.96 7.10 14.29
CA GLU A 64 17.16 8.36 13.58
C GLU A 64 17.87 8.15 12.23
N ALA A 65 18.89 7.30 12.18
CA ALA A 65 19.57 6.93 10.93
C ALA A 65 18.65 6.21 9.96
N MET A 66 17.86 5.22 10.43
CA MET A 66 16.87 4.52 9.63
C MET A 66 15.80 5.46 9.07
N PHE A 67 15.36 6.45 9.87
CA PHE A 67 14.40 7.44 9.42
C PHE A 67 14.96 8.34 8.31
N LEU A 68 16.21 8.78 8.43
CA LEU A 68 16.87 9.56 7.39
C LEU A 68 16.99 8.78 6.08
N GLU A 69 17.45 7.51 6.15
CA GLU A 69 17.56 6.65 4.98
C GLU A 69 16.19 6.37 4.33
N TYR A 70 15.15 6.19 5.14
CA TYR A 70 13.78 6.05 4.66
C TYR A 70 13.29 7.33 3.95
N SER A 71 13.63 8.49 4.50
CA SER A 71 13.32 9.78 3.89
C SER A 71 14.04 9.97 2.54
N GLU A 72 15.31 9.54 2.45
CA GLU A 72 16.05 9.54 1.19
C GLU A 72 15.42 8.61 0.15
N LEU A 73 14.99 7.40 0.57
CA LEU A 73 14.25 6.49 -0.31
C LEU A 73 13.00 7.16 -0.89
N LEU A 74 12.18 7.80 -0.05
CA LEU A 74 10.98 8.48 -0.51
C LEU A 74 11.30 9.65 -1.44
N ASN A 75 12.30 10.47 -1.11
CA ASN A 75 12.74 11.59 -1.94
C ASN A 75 13.34 11.15 -3.29
N SER A 76 13.83 9.91 -3.40
CA SER A 76 14.35 9.35 -4.65
C SER A 76 13.25 8.94 -5.64
N LEU A 77 11.99 8.82 -5.19
CA LEU A 77 10.87 8.40 -6.03
C LEU A 77 10.61 9.38 -7.17
N ASP A 78 10.39 8.86 -8.37
CA ASP A 78 10.13 9.66 -9.58
C ASP A 78 8.73 10.29 -9.54
N SER A 79 8.64 11.60 -9.83
CA SER A 79 7.36 12.33 -9.91
C SER A 79 6.47 11.88 -11.08
N GLY A 80 7.02 11.13 -12.05
CA GLY A 80 6.24 10.53 -13.15
C GLY A 80 5.73 9.13 -12.85
N ALA A 81 6.05 8.56 -11.68
CA ALA A 81 5.68 7.22 -11.28
C ALA A 81 4.78 7.24 -10.04
N THR A 82 3.97 6.20 -9.89
CA THR A 82 3.24 5.90 -8.66
C THR A 82 3.91 4.73 -7.96
N THR A 83 4.27 4.91 -6.70
CA THR A 83 4.80 3.83 -5.85
C THR A 83 3.72 3.37 -4.88
N LYS A 84 3.47 2.08 -4.83
CA LYS A 84 2.51 1.46 -3.92
C LYS A 84 3.26 0.55 -2.95
N LEU A 85 3.19 0.87 -1.65
CA LEU A 85 3.56 -0.04 -0.58
C LEU A 85 2.36 -0.92 -0.26
N THR A 86 2.55 -2.23 -0.21
CA THR A 86 1.48 -3.18 0.12
C THR A 86 1.93 -4.08 1.26
N ILE A 87 1.10 -4.21 2.27
CA ILE A 87 1.23 -5.18 3.35
C ILE A 87 0.06 -6.14 3.21
N ASN A 88 0.36 -7.41 2.99
CA ASN A 88 -0.62 -8.43 2.73
C ASN A 88 -0.61 -9.46 3.87
N ASN A 89 -1.63 -9.42 4.71
CA ASN A 89 -1.89 -10.42 5.72
C ASN A 89 -2.74 -11.52 5.10
N ARG A 90 -2.20 -12.69 4.99
CA ARG A 90 -2.92 -13.87 4.50
C ARG A 90 -2.88 -14.99 5.52
N ARG A 91 -3.92 -15.79 5.59
CA ARG A 91 -3.90 -17.00 6.40
C ARG A 91 -2.80 -17.92 5.89
N LEU A 92 -2.09 -18.54 6.84
CA LEU A 92 -1.09 -19.53 6.54
C LEU A 92 -1.75 -20.71 5.81
N ASN A 93 -1.27 -21.01 4.60
CA ASN A 93 -1.67 -22.23 3.94
C ASN A 93 -1.05 -23.43 4.65
N ARG A 94 -1.89 -24.31 5.19
CA ARG A 94 -1.45 -25.47 5.96
C ARG A 94 -0.48 -26.38 5.19
N LEU A 95 -0.74 -26.58 3.90
CA LEU A 95 0.09 -27.46 3.06
C LEU A 95 1.44 -26.82 2.71
N ASP A 96 1.50 -25.50 2.50
CA ASP A 96 2.77 -24.79 2.31
C ASP A 96 3.59 -24.79 3.61
N PHE A 97 2.91 -24.65 4.76
CA PHE A 97 3.53 -24.76 6.08
C PHE A 97 4.09 -26.18 6.32
N GLU A 98 3.31 -27.21 6.06
CA GLU A 98 3.71 -28.59 6.20
C GLU A 98 4.94 -28.92 5.33
N LYS A 99 5.01 -28.41 4.10
CA LYS A 99 6.13 -28.64 3.19
C LYS A 99 7.38 -27.84 3.52
N THR A 100 7.24 -26.65 4.11
CA THR A 100 8.35 -25.69 4.27
C THR A 100 8.94 -25.68 5.67
N ILE A 101 8.12 -25.97 6.68
CA ILE A 101 8.47 -25.79 8.10
C ILE A 101 8.59 -27.12 8.82
N LEU A 102 7.75 -28.11 8.47
CA LEU A 102 7.82 -29.41 9.13
C LEU A 102 9.08 -30.16 8.73
N ILE A 103 9.70 -30.82 9.70
CA ILE A 103 10.88 -31.63 9.49
C ILE A 103 10.41 -32.97 8.89
N PRO A 104 10.90 -33.36 7.70
CA PRO A 104 10.52 -34.64 7.10
C PRO A 104 11.07 -35.81 7.91
N GLU A 105 10.29 -36.87 7.99
CA GLU A 105 10.76 -38.16 8.56
C GLU A 105 11.81 -38.78 7.63
N THR A 106 12.86 -39.31 8.23
CA THR A 106 13.99 -39.92 7.50
C THR A 106 14.12 -41.43 7.74
N GLY A 107 13.24 -42.02 8.59
CA GLY A 107 13.25 -43.44 8.91
C GLY A 107 14.34 -43.83 9.93
N ASP A 108 14.77 -42.86 10.76
CA ASP A 108 15.78 -43.09 11.81
C ASP A 108 15.18 -43.04 13.23
N GLU A 109 15.99 -43.34 14.25
CA GLU A 109 15.56 -43.34 15.66
C GLU A 109 15.14 -41.97 16.19
N LEU A 110 15.30 -40.90 15.41
CA LEU A 110 14.92 -39.51 15.78
C LEU A 110 13.54 -39.12 15.26
N ASP A 111 12.86 -39.98 14.53
CA ASP A 111 11.56 -39.65 13.94
C ASP A 111 10.48 -39.38 14.99
N GLU A 112 10.54 -40.07 16.15
CA GLU A 112 9.61 -39.80 17.28
C GLU A 112 9.75 -38.37 17.78
N TYR A 113 10.96 -37.82 17.86
CA TYR A 113 11.22 -36.44 18.26
C TYR A 113 10.82 -35.43 17.18
N ARG A 114 10.97 -35.80 15.89
CA ARG A 114 10.50 -34.96 14.76
C ARG A 114 8.99 -34.88 14.76
N GLU A 115 8.29 -35.99 15.00
CA GLU A 115 6.82 -36.01 15.07
C GLU A 115 6.32 -35.14 16.23
N GLU A 116 6.90 -35.26 17.42
CA GLU A 116 6.52 -34.43 18.58
C GLU A 116 6.79 -32.95 18.32
N TYR A 117 7.94 -32.61 17.74
CA TYR A 117 8.29 -31.23 17.37
C TYR A 117 7.37 -30.68 16.29
N ASN A 118 7.09 -31.45 15.25
CA ASN A 118 6.16 -31.09 14.18
C ASN A 118 4.74 -30.88 14.72
N LYS A 119 4.28 -31.70 15.64
CA LYS A 119 2.98 -31.51 16.32
C LYS A 119 2.95 -30.20 17.09
N MET A 120 3.98 -29.88 17.84
CA MET A 120 4.10 -28.59 18.54
C MET A 120 4.09 -27.40 17.56
N LEU A 121 4.75 -27.51 16.41
CA LEU A 121 4.74 -26.47 15.37
C LEU A 121 3.35 -26.30 14.74
N LEU A 122 2.66 -27.40 14.44
CA LEU A 122 1.30 -27.40 13.91
C LEU A 122 0.31 -26.79 14.92
N ASP A 123 0.40 -27.13 16.20
CA ASP A 123 -0.43 -26.56 17.24
C ASP A 123 -0.24 -25.04 17.38
N LYS A 124 0.99 -24.56 17.23
CA LYS A 124 1.31 -23.13 17.20
C LYS A 124 0.80 -22.45 15.93
N ALA A 125 0.94 -23.09 14.79
CA ALA A 125 0.53 -22.53 13.48
C ALA A 125 -1.00 -22.48 13.33
N THR A 126 -1.72 -23.44 13.92
CA THR A 126 -3.19 -23.48 13.91
C THR A 126 -3.82 -22.64 15.04
N GLY A 127 -3.00 -22.14 15.96
CA GLY A 127 -3.43 -21.24 17.04
C GLY A 127 -3.74 -19.81 16.55
N ALA A 128 -3.86 -18.87 17.49
CA ALA A 128 -4.32 -17.50 17.26
C ALA A 128 -3.48 -16.68 16.21
N ASN A 129 -2.30 -17.13 15.83
CA ASN A 129 -1.37 -16.41 14.95
C ASN A 129 -1.12 -17.15 13.61
N SER A 130 -2.16 -17.62 12.96
CA SER A 130 -2.05 -18.31 11.66
C SER A 130 -1.92 -17.37 10.45
N THR A 131 -1.46 -16.15 10.64
CA THR A 131 -1.34 -15.13 9.59
C THR A 131 0.11 -14.90 9.22
N VAL A 132 0.41 -14.92 7.92
CA VAL A 132 1.69 -14.51 7.35
C VAL A 132 1.54 -13.12 6.78
N GLN A 133 2.52 -12.25 7.05
CA GLN A 133 2.56 -10.91 6.53
C GLN A 133 3.65 -10.79 5.46
N ASP A 134 3.21 -10.57 4.22
CA ASP A 134 4.10 -10.31 3.09
C ASP A 134 4.09 -8.81 2.74
N LYS A 135 5.25 -8.26 2.38
CA LYS A 135 5.43 -6.83 2.09
C LYS A 135 5.97 -6.62 0.69
N TYR A 136 5.32 -5.71 -0.04
CA TYR A 136 5.64 -5.45 -1.44
C TYR A 136 5.74 -3.96 -1.73
N VAL A 137 6.64 -3.62 -2.64
CA VAL A 137 6.67 -2.32 -3.31
C VAL A 137 6.34 -2.54 -4.78
N THR A 138 5.34 -1.83 -5.28
CA THR A 138 4.99 -1.86 -6.71
C THR A 138 5.15 -0.47 -7.29
N ILE A 139 5.99 -0.35 -8.31
CA ILE A 139 6.21 0.89 -9.06
C ILE A 139 5.44 0.81 -10.36
N SER A 140 4.67 1.86 -10.67
CA SER A 140 3.89 1.97 -11.90
C SER A 140 4.28 3.24 -12.65
N ILE A 141 4.47 3.13 -13.96
CA ILE A 141 4.89 4.24 -14.84
C ILE A 141 4.19 4.17 -16.19
N ASN A 142 3.87 5.31 -16.77
CA ASN A 142 3.36 5.40 -18.13
C ASN A 142 4.53 5.43 -19.13
N LYS A 143 4.58 4.48 -20.06
CA LYS A 143 5.58 4.36 -21.13
C LYS A 143 4.91 3.97 -22.43
N LYS A 144 5.54 4.37 -23.56
CA LYS A 144 5.01 4.09 -24.91
C LYS A 144 5.05 2.60 -25.27
N ASN A 145 6.05 1.89 -24.77
CA ASN A 145 6.27 0.48 -25.05
C ASN A 145 6.92 -0.23 -23.84
N VAL A 146 6.99 -1.54 -23.90
CA VAL A 146 7.54 -2.37 -22.81
C VAL A 146 9.07 -2.22 -22.69
N ASP A 147 9.79 -1.95 -23.77
CA ASP A 147 11.26 -1.85 -23.74
C ASP A 147 11.70 -0.56 -23.03
N ASP A 148 10.98 0.53 -23.23
CA ASP A 148 11.17 1.76 -22.45
C ASP A 148 10.85 1.52 -20.96
N ALA A 149 9.83 0.70 -20.67
CA ALA A 149 9.49 0.33 -19.30
C ALA A 149 10.57 -0.57 -18.67
N ARG A 150 11.14 -1.53 -19.42
CA ARG A 150 12.27 -2.37 -18.97
C ARG A 150 13.48 -1.55 -18.56
N THR A 151 13.87 -0.63 -19.44
CA THR A 151 15.00 0.28 -19.18
C THR A 151 14.77 1.11 -17.91
N TYR A 152 13.56 1.62 -17.75
CA TYR A 152 13.18 2.37 -16.56
C TYR A 152 13.24 1.50 -15.29
N PHE A 153 12.59 0.33 -15.29
CA PHE A 153 12.54 -0.55 -14.11
C PHE A 153 13.91 -1.13 -13.76
N ALA A 154 14.79 -1.38 -14.73
CA ALA A 154 16.15 -1.84 -14.43
C ALA A 154 16.93 -0.80 -13.61
N ARG A 155 16.82 0.49 -13.97
CA ARG A 155 17.46 1.57 -13.22
C ARG A 155 16.82 1.78 -11.85
N VAL A 156 15.51 2.01 -11.81
CA VAL A 156 14.79 2.32 -10.56
C VAL A 156 14.79 1.13 -9.61
N GLY A 157 14.72 -0.10 -10.14
CA GLY A 157 14.83 -1.31 -9.35
C GLY A 157 16.18 -1.46 -8.64
N ALA A 158 17.28 -1.17 -9.35
CA ALA A 158 18.62 -1.20 -8.76
C ALA A 158 18.76 -0.15 -7.64
N ASP A 159 18.27 1.07 -7.87
CA ASP A 159 18.27 2.14 -6.88
C ASP A 159 17.43 1.75 -5.65
N LEU A 160 16.23 1.21 -5.87
CA LEU A 160 15.33 0.75 -4.81
C LEU A 160 15.99 -0.35 -3.95
N ILE A 161 16.55 -1.37 -4.58
CA ILE A 161 17.23 -2.48 -3.88
C ILE A 161 18.40 -1.94 -3.05
N SER A 162 19.16 -0.96 -3.57
CA SER A 162 20.25 -0.30 -2.86
C SER A 162 19.76 0.43 -1.61
N HIS A 163 18.67 1.22 -1.70
CA HIS A 163 18.09 1.92 -0.56
C HIS A 163 17.59 0.94 0.51
N PHE A 164 16.86 -0.11 0.14
CA PHE A 164 16.42 -1.14 1.09
C PHE A 164 17.60 -1.86 1.75
N SER A 165 18.68 -2.13 1.00
CA SER A 165 19.88 -2.73 1.56
C SER A 165 20.55 -1.84 2.62
N ARG A 166 20.60 -0.52 2.40
CA ARG A 166 21.11 0.44 3.39
C ARG A 166 20.24 0.49 4.65
N LEU A 167 18.92 0.32 4.50
CA LEU A 167 18.00 0.17 5.64
C LEU A 167 18.17 -1.16 6.38
N GLY A 168 18.96 -2.10 5.86
CA GLY A 168 19.09 -3.46 6.42
C GLY A 168 17.98 -4.42 6.01
N SER A 169 17.14 -4.04 5.03
CA SER A 169 16.08 -4.88 4.48
C SER A 169 16.55 -5.58 3.21
N LYS A 170 16.16 -6.85 3.05
CA LYS A 170 16.36 -7.58 1.80
C LYS A 170 15.21 -7.24 0.85
N CYS A 171 15.53 -6.68 -0.31
CA CYS A 171 14.56 -6.38 -1.37
C CYS A 171 14.90 -7.19 -2.62
N VAL A 172 13.92 -7.90 -3.18
CA VAL A 172 14.08 -8.75 -4.38
C VAL A 172 12.98 -8.45 -5.38
N GLU A 173 13.34 -8.49 -6.67
CA GLU A 173 12.36 -8.40 -7.75
C GLU A 173 11.47 -9.63 -7.76
N LEU A 174 10.18 -9.44 -8.00
CA LEU A 174 9.24 -10.53 -8.21
C LEU A 174 9.15 -10.89 -9.70
N GLU A 175 9.22 -12.18 -9.96
CA GLU A 175 8.96 -12.74 -11.30
C GLU A 175 7.47 -12.77 -11.62
N THR A 176 7.15 -13.10 -12.86
CA THR A 176 5.77 -13.11 -13.36
C THR A 176 4.89 -14.10 -12.60
N ASP A 177 5.39 -15.29 -12.36
CA ASP A 177 4.69 -16.34 -11.63
C ASP A 177 4.39 -15.91 -10.18
N GLU A 178 5.39 -15.37 -9.48
CA GLU A 178 5.25 -14.88 -8.11
C GLU A 178 4.20 -13.75 -8.00
N ARG A 179 4.20 -12.82 -8.96
CA ARG A 179 3.21 -11.73 -8.99
C ARG A 179 1.80 -12.21 -9.28
N LEU A 180 1.64 -13.15 -10.20
CA LEU A 180 0.34 -13.75 -10.48
C LEU A 180 -0.17 -14.56 -9.30
N ARG A 181 0.71 -15.27 -8.59
CA ARG A 181 0.37 -16.02 -7.39
C ARG A 181 -0.21 -15.14 -6.30
N ILE A 182 0.33 -13.92 -6.09
CA ILE A 182 -0.23 -12.97 -5.11
C ILE A 182 -1.68 -12.64 -5.45
N ILE A 183 -1.98 -12.42 -6.74
CA ILE A 183 -3.33 -12.11 -7.20
C ILE A 183 -4.25 -13.33 -7.12
N HIS A 184 -3.74 -14.50 -7.51
CA HIS A 184 -4.44 -15.76 -7.38
C HIS A 184 -4.84 -16.03 -5.93
N ASP A 185 -3.90 -15.97 -5.00
CA ASP A 185 -4.13 -16.27 -3.59
C ASP A 185 -5.12 -15.28 -2.94
N PHE A 186 -5.21 -14.06 -3.45
CA PHE A 186 -6.22 -13.10 -3.03
C PHE A 186 -7.63 -13.45 -3.52
N PHE A 187 -7.77 -13.82 -4.79
CA PHE A 187 -9.07 -14.08 -5.41
C PHE A 187 -9.57 -15.53 -5.23
N ARG A 188 -8.65 -16.49 -5.06
CA ARG A 188 -8.93 -17.92 -4.97
C ARG A 188 -8.44 -18.52 -3.67
N VAL A 189 -8.86 -17.91 -2.56
CA VAL A 189 -8.50 -18.38 -1.20
C VAL A 189 -9.00 -19.80 -1.00
N GLY A 190 -8.09 -20.70 -0.58
CA GLY A 190 -8.35 -22.14 -0.40
C GLY A 190 -7.92 -22.99 -1.60
N GLU A 191 -7.54 -22.36 -2.72
CA GLU A 191 -7.04 -23.03 -3.92
C GLU A 191 -5.54 -22.82 -4.15
N GLU A 192 -4.81 -22.27 -3.16
CA GLU A 192 -3.39 -21.89 -3.27
C GLU A 192 -2.49 -23.06 -3.71
N THR A 193 -2.86 -24.29 -3.32
CA THR A 193 -2.10 -25.50 -3.67
C THR A 193 -2.33 -25.96 -5.11
N SER A 194 -3.43 -25.56 -5.72
CA SER A 194 -3.76 -25.90 -7.12
C SER A 194 -3.10 -24.94 -8.11
N TYR A 195 -2.55 -23.83 -7.64
CA TYR A 195 -1.89 -22.86 -8.49
C TYR A 195 -0.65 -23.44 -9.15
N HIS A 196 -0.68 -23.45 -10.46
CA HIS A 196 0.45 -23.78 -11.32
C HIS A 196 0.37 -22.94 -12.58
N PHE A 197 1.31 -22.06 -12.78
CA PHE A 197 1.36 -21.18 -13.94
C PHE A 197 2.71 -21.30 -14.64
N ASP A 198 2.69 -21.51 -15.94
CA ASP A 198 3.82 -21.41 -16.86
C ASP A 198 3.41 -20.59 -18.07
N ILE A 199 4.06 -19.45 -18.28
CA ILE A 199 3.72 -18.51 -19.34
C ILE A 199 3.88 -19.12 -20.74
N LYS A 200 4.87 -20.00 -20.96
CA LYS A 200 5.13 -20.64 -22.24
C LYS A 200 4.10 -21.70 -22.54
N GLU A 201 3.76 -22.50 -21.52
CA GLU A 201 2.74 -23.55 -21.63
C GLU A 201 1.36 -22.93 -21.83
N THR A 202 1.02 -21.88 -21.08
CA THR A 202 -0.23 -21.13 -21.19
C THR A 202 -0.42 -20.59 -22.60
N ARG A 203 0.59 -19.90 -23.14
CA ARG A 203 0.55 -19.39 -24.53
C ARG A 203 0.40 -20.51 -25.57
N LYS A 204 1.09 -21.64 -25.37
CA LYS A 204 1.01 -22.78 -26.28
C LYS A 204 -0.37 -23.43 -26.28
N LYS A 205 -1.03 -23.48 -25.13
CA LYS A 205 -2.40 -24.02 -24.98
C LYS A 205 -3.49 -23.04 -25.43
N GLY A 206 -3.14 -21.76 -25.69
CA GLY A 206 -4.09 -20.71 -26.05
C GLY A 206 -4.97 -20.23 -24.90
N HIS A 207 -4.57 -20.47 -23.65
CA HIS A 207 -5.21 -19.94 -22.46
C HIS A 207 -4.78 -18.50 -22.18
N ASP A 208 -5.65 -17.72 -21.53
CA ASP A 208 -5.31 -16.42 -20.99
C ASP A 208 -4.74 -16.59 -19.57
N PHE A 209 -3.76 -15.74 -19.19
CA PHE A 209 -3.26 -15.72 -17.82
C PHE A 209 -4.35 -15.37 -16.80
N LYS A 210 -5.39 -14.68 -17.21
CA LYS A 210 -6.55 -14.35 -16.37
C LYS A 210 -7.34 -15.59 -15.93
N ASP A 211 -7.30 -16.68 -16.68
CA ASP A 211 -7.95 -17.94 -16.31
C ASP A 211 -7.36 -18.51 -15.01
N TYR A 212 -6.12 -18.18 -14.69
CA TYR A 212 -5.44 -18.65 -13.48
C TYR A 212 -5.68 -17.76 -12.25
N ILE A 213 -6.09 -16.50 -12.43
CA ILE A 213 -6.20 -15.53 -11.34
C ILE A 213 -7.62 -15.05 -11.07
N CYS A 214 -8.53 -15.16 -12.05
CA CYS A 214 -9.90 -14.69 -11.86
C CYS A 214 -10.68 -15.62 -10.93
N PRO A 215 -11.48 -15.08 -10.02
CA PRO A 215 -12.43 -15.87 -9.23
C PRO A 215 -13.60 -16.34 -10.12
N ASP A 216 -14.35 -17.31 -9.63
CA ASP A 216 -15.51 -17.85 -10.37
C ASP A 216 -16.66 -16.83 -10.46
N SER A 217 -16.82 -15.98 -9.46
CA SER A 217 -17.81 -14.91 -9.46
C SER A 217 -17.33 -13.69 -8.68
N LEU A 218 -17.80 -12.51 -9.13
CA LEU A 218 -17.68 -11.23 -8.42
C LEU A 218 -19.06 -10.57 -8.37
N GLU A 219 -19.54 -10.26 -7.18
CA GLU A 219 -20.78 -9.53 -6.95
C GLU A 219 -20.46 -8.23 -6.20
N PHE A 220 -21.06 -7.13 -6.61
CA PHE A 220 -20.84 -5.82 -6.00
C PHE A 220 -22.14 -5.31 -5.41
N GLU A 221 -22.16 -5.08 -4.10
CA GLU A 221 -23.25 -4.49 -3.35
C GLU A 221 -22.90 -3.05 -2.93
N SER A 222 -23.78 -2.38 -2.24
CA SER A 222 -23.58 -0.98 -1.85
C SER A 222 -22.45 -0.77 -0.86
N ASP A 223 -22.25 -1.71 0.08
CA ASP A 223 -21.33 -1.61 1.22
C ASP A 223 -20.31 -2.75 1.31
N TYR A 224 -20.43 -3.77 0.45
CA TYR A 224 -19.50 -4.89 0.37
C TYR A 224 -19.47 -5.47 -1.04
N PHE A 225 -18.50 -6.35 -1.30
CA PHE A 225 -18.46 -7.19 -2.49
C PHE A 225 -18.30 -8.66 -2.09
N LYS A 226 -18.60 -9.58 -3.03
CA LYS A 226 -18.33 -10.98 -2.85
C LYS A 226 -17.34 -11.50 -3.90
N ILE A 227 -16.46 -12.37 -3.46
CA ILE A 227 -15.55 -13.17 -4.30
C ILE A 227 -15.94 -14.63 -4.08
N GLY A 228 -16.66 -15.23 -5.02
CA GLY A 228 -17.25 -16.54 -4.78
C GLY A 228 -18.18 -16.52 -3.55
N ASN A 229 -17.85 -17.32 -2.55
CA ASN A 229 -18.62 -17.39 -1.29
C ASN A 229 -18.10 -16.46 -0.17
N ARG A 230 -17.06 -15.67 -0.42
CA ARG A 230 -16.44 -14.80 0.60
C ARG A 230 -16.93 -13.37 0.44
N TYR A 231 -17.01 -12.69 1.55
CA TYR A 231 -17.37 -11.27 1.64
C TYR A 231 -16.13 -10.41 1.77
N GLY A 232 -16.14 -9.24 1.14
CA GLY A 232 -15.03 -8.29 1.22
C GLY A 232 -15.51 -6.85 1.30
N ARG A 233 -14.69 -5.99 1.89
CA ARG A 233 -14.95 -4.55 1.99
C ARG A 233 -13.66 -3.77 1.75
N VAL A 234 -13.80 -2.61 1.11
CA VAL A 234 -12.72 -1.66 0.90
C VAL A 234 -12.93 -0.47 1.81
N ILE A 235 -11.90 -0.11 2.55
CA ILE A 235 -11.87 1.06 3.44
C ILE A 235 -10.69 1.91 2.98
N PHE A 236 -10.86 3.23 2.94
CA PHE A 236 -9.76 4.15 2.68
C PHE A 236 -9.74 5.30 3.68
N LEU A 237 -8.55 5.80 3.98
CA LEU A 237 -8.38 6.93 4.86
C LEU A 237 -8.55 8.22 4.07
N ARG A 238 -9.63 8.96 4.34
CA ARG A 238 -9.97 10.20 3.62
C ARG A 238 -9.20 11.40 4.14
N GLU A 239 -9.11 11.52 5.44
CA GLU A 239 -8.44 12.64 6.12
C GLU A 239 -7.49 12.10 7.18
N TYR A 240 -6.31 12.70 7.27
CA TYR A 240 -5.30 12.31 8.24
C TYR A 240 -5.32 13.28 9.42
N ALA A 241 -5.09 12.76 10.63
CA ALA A 241 -4.84 13.60 11.79
C ALA A 241 -3.57 14.46 11.58
N SER A 242 -3.50 15.59 12.25
CA SER A 242 -2.32 16.45 12.21
C SER A 242 -1.04 15.77 12.77
N TYR A 243 -1.22 14.74 13.57
CA TYR A 243 -0.15 13.90 14.11
C TYR A 243 -0.48 12.42 13.93
N ILE A 244 0.44 11.68 13.33
CA ILE A 244 0.34 10.24 13.09
C ILE A 244 1.51 9.57 13.81
N LYS A 245 1.22 8.51 14.59
CA LYS A 245 2.25 7.73 15.28
C LYS A 245 2.93 6.76 14.32
N ASP A 246 4.20 6.47 14.53
CA ASP A 246 4.97 5.45 13.80
C ASP A 246 4.31 4.07 13.86
N SER A 247 3.60 3.77 14.94
CA SER A 247 2.92 2.49 15.15
C SER A 247 1.65 2.29 14.32
N MET A 248 1.13 3.32 13.63
CA MET A 248 -0.15 3.25 12.91
C MET A 248 -0.23 2.04 11.97
N VAL A 249 0.79 1.84 11.16
CA VAL A 249 0.82 0.74 10.19
C VAL A 249 0.80 -0.61 10.89
N ALA A 250 1.60 -0.77 11.96
CA ALA A 250 1.64 -1.99 12.74
C ALA A 250 0.29 -2.25 13.43
N GLU A 251 -0.30 -1.25 14.08
CA GLU A 251 -1.60 -1.36 14.76
C GLU A 251 -2.73 -1.77 13.81
N LEU A 252 -2.71 -1.28 12.55
CA LEU A 252 -3.68 -1.66 11.54
C LEU A 252 -3.42 -3.04 10.92
N THR A 253 -2.18 -3.48 10.87
CA THR A 253 -1.80 -4.74 10.19
C THR A 253 -1.53 -5.90 11.13
N ASP A 254 -1.30 -5.70 12.42
CA ASP A 254 -1.06 -6.77 13.41
C ASP A 254 -2.35 -7.53 13.81
N MET A 255 -3.39 -7.37 13.03
CA MET A 255 -4.66 -8.06 13.23
C MET A 255 -4.62 -9.44 12.54
N ASN A 256 -5.05 -10.49 13.26
CA ASN A 256 -5.14 -11.87 12.74
C ASN A 256 -6.33 -12.03 11.78
N ARG A 257 -6.28 -11.38 10.62
CA ARG A 257 -7.34 -11.37 9.58
C ARG A 257 -6.71 -11.29 8.20
N ASN A 258 -7.49 -11.71 7.20
CA ASN A 258 -7.12 -11.47 5.81
C ASN A 258 -7.32 -9.98 5.51
N LEU A 259 -6.22 -9.27 5.44
CA LEU A 259 -6.17 -7.83 5.21
C LEU A 259 -5.05 -7.51 4.22
N MET A 260 -5.37 -6.81 3.17
CA MET A 260 -4.40 -6.19 2.29
C MET A 260 -4.47 -4.68 2.49
N MET A 261 -3.45 -4.10 3.10
CA MET A 261 -3.29 -2.66 3.23
C MET A 261 -2.34 -2.16 2.16
N SER A 262 -2.69 -1.08 1.49
CA SER A 262 -1.81 -0.41 0.53
C SER A 262 -1.74 1.08 0.79
N ILE A 263 -0.53 1.64 0.60
CA ILE A 263 -0.27 3.07 0.63
C ILE A 263 0.23 3.45 -0.76
N ASP A 264 -0.61 4.16 -1.51
CA ASP A 264 -0.23 4.74 -2.80
C ASP A 264 0.49 6.06 -2.57
N ILE A 265 1.74 6.15 -3.01
CA ILE A 265 2.59 7.33 -2.88
C ILE A 265 2.76 7.94 -4.26
N VAL A 266 2.28 9.18 -4.41
CA VAL A 266 2.32 9.94 -5.65
C VAL A 266 3.15 11.20 -5.43
N PRO A 267 4.41 11.22 -5.87
CA PRO A 267 5.25 12.42 -5.77
C PRO A 267 4.69 13.54 -6.65
N VAL A 268 4.64 14.75 -6.11
CA VAL A 268 4.19 15.94 -6.83
C VAL A 268 5.39 16.60 -7.50
N PRO A 269 5.28 17.04 -8.77
CA PRO A 269 6.33 17.84 -9.41
C PRO A 269 6.68 19.06 -8.56
N THR A 270 7.96 19.37 -8.41
CA THR A 270 8.45 20.40 -7.47
C THR A 270 7.84 21.78 -7.72
N ASP A 271 7.68 22.17 -8.99
CA ASP A 271 7.07 23.44 -9.39
C ASP A 271 5.57 23.52 -9.00
N GLU A 272 4.85 22.42 -9.09
CA GLU A 272 3.47 22.33 -8.62
C GLU A 272 3.38 22.33 -7.09
N ALA A 273 4.30 21.64 -6.42
CA ALA A 273 4.37 21.57 -4.97
C ALA A 273 4.64 22.96 -4.35
N VAL A 274 5.63 23.68 -4.89
CA VAL A 274 5.97 25.05 -4.47
C VAL A 274 4.77 25.98 -4.65
N ARG A 275 4.14 25.97 -5.82
CA ARG A 275 2.97 26.78 -6.11
C ARG A 275 1.79 26.49 -5.18
N GLU A 276 1.55 25.22 -4.84
CA GLU A 276 0.49 24.84 -3.91
C GLU A 276 0.81 25.32 -2.49
N ALA A 277 2.06 25.21 -2.05
CA ALA A 277 2.53 25.67 -0.75
C ALA A 277 2.42 27.21 -0.62
N GLU A 278 2.81 27.96 -1.68
CA GLU A 278 2.67 29.42 -1.74
C GLU A 278 1.18 29.85 -1.68
N ASN A 279 0.30 29.16 -2.42
CA ASN A 279 -1.14 29.44 -2.40
C ASN A 279 -1.75 29.21 -1.01
N ARG A 280 -1.30 28.16 -0.31
CA ARG A 280 -1.76 27.88 1.07
C ARG A 280 -1.24 28.93 2.05
N LEU A 281 0.03 29.30 1.95
CA LEU A 281 0.62 30.36 2.77
C LEU A 281 -0.14 31.68 2.57
N LEU A 282 -0.42 32.05 1.32
CA LEU A 282 -1.22 33.26 1.00
C LEU A 282 -2.63 33.18 1.61
N GLY A 283 -3.26 31.99 1.57
CA GLY A 283 -4.56 31.75 2.22
C GLY A 283 -4.53 32.01 3.71
N VAL A 284 -3.52 31.47 4.41
CA VAL A 284 -3.33 31.69 5.85
C VAL A 284 -3.06 33.17 6.16
N GLU A 285 -2.20 33.83 5.40
CA GLU A 285 -1.92 35.27 5.56
C GLU A 285 -3.15 36.14 5.32
N THR A 286 -3.98 35.76 4.35
CA THR A 286 -5.25 36.43 4.09
C THR A 286 -6.22 36.26 5.26
N ASN A 287 -6.30 35.07 5.84
CA ASN A 287 -7.13 34.81 7.02
C ASN A 287 -6.69 35.63 8.22
N ILE A 288 -5.38 35.72 8.47
CA ILE A 288 -4.81 36.57 9.54
C ILE A 288 -5.17 38.03 9.30
N THR A 289 -4.99 38.53 8.08
CA THR A 289 -5.31 39.93 7.72
C THR A 289 -6.80 40.22 7.90
N ASN A 290 -7.68 39.31 7.49
CA ASN A 290 -9.13 39.46 7.66
C ASN A 290 -9.51 39.44 9.15
N TRP A 291 -8.88 38.59 9.95
CA TRP A 291 -9.09 38.54 11.39
C TRP A 291 -8.68 39.88 12.03
N GLN A 292 -7.48 40.42 11.70
CA GLN A 292 -7.00 41.70 12.20
C GLN A 292 -7.95 42.87 11.81
N ARG A 293 -8.41 42.89 10.54
CA ARG A 293 -9.40 43.89 10.10
C ARG A 293 -10.67 43.81 10.92
N LYS A 294 -11.18 42.63 11.20
CA LYS A 294 -12.37 42.40 12.02
C LYS A 294 -12.17 42.89 13.47
N GLN A 295 -11.00 42.67 14.08
CA GLN A 295 -10.69 43.19 15.40
C GLN A 295 -10.61 44.75 15.41
N ASN A 296 -9.98 45.33 14.41
CA ASN A 296 -9.92 46.78 14.25
C ASN A 296 -11.30 47.44 14.09
N MET A 297 -12.19 46.80 13.32
CA MET A 297 -13.59 47.27 13.19
C MET A 297 -14.34 47.19 14.51
N ASN A 298 -14.00 46.27 15.38
CA ASN A 298 -14.56 46.12 16.73
C ASN A 298 -13.83 47.01 17.81
N ASN A 299 -12.97 47.96 17.37
CA ASN A 299 -12.16 48.81 18.21
C ASN A 299 -11.20 48.04 19.16
N ASN A 300 -10.85 46.83 18.82
CA ASN A 300 -9.91 45.99 19.61
C ASN A 300 -8.51 45.99 18.96
N PHE A 301 -7.83 47.13 19.03
CA PHE A 301 -6.54 47.38 18.37
C PHE A 301 -5.35 46.63 19.05
N SER A 302 -5.52 46.14 20.27
CA SER A 302 -4.50 45.38 20.99
C SER A 302 -4.67 43.87 20.88
N ALA A 303 -5.61 43.41 20.08
CA ALA A 303 -5.82 41.96 19.89
C ALA A 303 -4.60 41.31 19.20
N THR A 304 -3.99 40.36 19.87
CA THR A 304 -2.94 39.50 19.29
C THR A 304 -3.55 38.46 18.39
N VAL A 305 -2.86 38.13 17.29
CA VAL A 305 -3.29 37.05 16.40
C VAL A 305 -3.42 35.74 17.19
N PRO A 306 -4.47 34.97 17.00
CA PRO A 306 -4.61 33.64 17.64
C PRO A 306 -3.39 32.78 17.38
N TYR A 307 -2.95 32.07 18.41
CA TYR A 307 -1.77 31.21 18.36
C TYR A 307 -1.86 30.19 17.20
N ASP A 308 -3.03 29.61 16.98
CA ASP A 308 -3.26 28.63 15.92
C ASP A 308 -2.96 29.18 14.51
N MET A 309 -3.35 30.45 14.25
CA MET A 309 -3.09 31.10 12.96
C MET A 309 -1.60 31.42 12.77
N GLU A 310 -0.92 31.85 13.84
CA GLU A 310 0.53 32.08 13.79
C GLU A 310 1.30 30.77 13.60
N GLN A 311 0.88 29.72 14.28
CA GLN A 311 1.46 28.41 14.15
C GLN A 311 1.28 27.86 12.73
N GLN A 312 0.06 27.94 12.17
CA GLN A 312 -0.19 27.55 10.78
C GLN A 312 0.68 28.31 9.78
N LYS A 313 0.85 29.64 9.99
CA LYS A 313 1.73 30.44 9.13
C LYS A 313 3.17 29.98 9.20
N LYS A 314 3.67 29.69 10.41
CA LYS A 314 5.03 29.20 10.63
C LYS A 314 5.25 27.85 9.96
N GLU A 315 4.35 26.91 10.15
CA GLU A 315 4.40 25.57 9.55
C GLU A 315 4.40 25.64 8.01
N MET A 316 3.56 26.51 7.43
CA MET A 316 3.52 26.67 5.97
C MET A 316 4.81 27.30 5.43
N LYS A 317 5.46 28.19 6.18
CA LYS A 317 6.76 28.76 5.79
C LYS A 317 7.88 27.71 5.87
N GLU A 318 7.92 26.94 6.95
CA GLU A 318 8.86 25.83 7.09
C GLU A 318 8.69 24.80 5.98
N PHE A 319 7.45 24.44 5.66
CA PHE A 319 7.14 23.54 4.57
C PHE A 319 7.61 24.07 3.20
N LEU A 320 7.41 25.36 2.93
CA LEU A 320 7.89 26.00 1.71
C LEU A 320 9.43 26.01 1.64
N ASP A 321 10.10 26.24 2.77
CA ASP A 321 11.55 26.22 2.91
C ASP A 321 12.10 24.79 2.66
N ASP A 322 11.43 23.77 3.17
CA ASP A 322 11.77 22.37 2.93
C ASP A 322 11.72 22.02 1.43
N LEU A 323 10.72 22.51 0.73
CA LEU A 323 10.57 22.29 -0.71
C LEU A 323 11.59 23.05 -1.56
N THR A 324 12.00 24.24 -1.13
CA THR A 324 12.83 25.17 -1.96
C THR A 324 14.31 25.12 -1.64
N THR A 325 14.66 24.84 -0.38
CA THR A 325 16.07 24.91 0.10
C THR A 325 16.62 23.57 0.57
N ARG A 326 15.77 22.64 1.01
CA ARG A 326 16.20 21.36 1.56
C ARG A 326 15.95 20.16 0.65
N ASP A 327 15.60 20.37 -0.62
CA ASP A 327 15.32 19.34 -1.62
C ASP A 327 14.28 18.27 -1.16
N GLN A 328 13.40 18.63 -0.23
CA GLN A 328 12.34 17.74 0.18
C GLN A 328 11.25 17.70 -0.89
N ARG A 329 10.56 16.57 -1.01
CA ARG A 329 9.49 16.39 -1.98
C ARG A 329 8.12 16.31 -1.33
N MET A 330 7.16 17.01 -1.90
CA MET A 330 5.75 16.83 -1.56
C MET A 330 5.21 15.57 -2.19
N MET A 331 4.47 14.77 -1.42
CA MET A 331 3.83 13.55 -1.89
C MET A 331 2.39 13.50 -1.42
N PHE A 332 1.53 12.94 -2.26
CA PHE A 332 0.21 12.50 -1.81
C PHE A 332 0.30 11.04 -1.40
N ALA A 333 -0.28 10.72 -0.25
CA ALA A 333 -0.42 9.36 0.22
C ALA A 333 -1.91 9.02 0.32
N VAL A 334 -2.29 7.86 -0.21
CA VAL A 334 -3.65 7.32 -0.08
C VAL A 334 -3.54 5.93 0.53
N LEU A 335 -4.04 5.80 1.76
CA LEU A 335 -4.09 4.53 2.45
C LEU A 335 -5.42 3.85 2.14
N THR A 336 -5.35 2.64 1.61
CA THR A 336 -6.50 1.79 1.29
C THR A 336 -6.32 0.42 1.94
N MET A 337 -7.38 -0.09 2.53
CA MET A 337 -7.43 -1.42 3.13
C MET A 337 -8.53 -2.23 2.46
N VAL A 338 -8.21 -3.48 2.12
CA VAL A 338 -9.17 -4.45 1.64
C VAL A 338 -9.13 -5.63 2.59
N HIS A 339 -10.24 -5.94 3.24
CA HIS A 339 -10.31 -7.11 4.10
C HIS A 339 -11.43 -8.04 3.65
N THR A 340 -11.25 -9.34 3.91
CA THR A 340 -12.19 -10.38 3.50
C THR A 340 -12.50 -11.33 4.65
N ALA A 341 -13.73 -11.83 4.69
CA ALA A 341 -14.21 -12.76 5.70
C ALA A 341 -15.09 -13.84 5.07
N ASP A 342 -15.26 -14.94 5.79
CA ASP A 342 -16.07 -16.08 5.31
C ASP A 342 -17.58 -15.84 5.50
N THR A 343 -17.96 -14.96 6.44
CA THR A 343 -19.34 -14.55 6.67
C THR A 343 -19.49 -13.04 6.71
N LYS A 344 -20.70 -12.54 6.42
CA LYS A 344 -20.98 -11.11 6.48
C LYS A 344 -20.87 -10.56 7.90
N GLU A 345 -21.34 -11.33 8.90
CA GLU A 345 -21.25 -10.94 10.31
C GLU A 345 -19.77 -10.75 10.74
N GLN A 346 -18.91 -11.67 10.36
CA GLN A 346 -17.47 -11.52 10.60
C GLN A 346 -16.89 -10.31 9.89
N LEU A 347 -17.31 -10.05 8.62
CA LEU A 347 -16.88 -8.87 7.88
C LEU A 347 -17.25 -7.57 8.60
N ASP A 348 -18.50 -7.50 9.11
CA ASP A 348 -19.00 -6.32 9.82
C ASP A 348 -18.23 -6.09 11.13
N ASN A 349 -18.02 -7.13 11.93
CA ASN A 349 -17.23 -7.07 13.17
C ASN A 349 -15.77 -6.67 12.90
N ASP A 350 -15.18 -7.19 11.84
CA ASP A 350 -13.80 -6.86 11.42
C ASP A 350 -13.69 -5.42 10.94
N THR A 351 -14.71 -4.93 10.24
CA THR A 351 -14.80 -3.52 9.81
C THR A 351 -14.86 -2.59 11.02
N GLU A 352 -15.74 -2.86 11.98
CA GLU A 352 -15.89 -2.04 13.18
C GLU A 352 -14.58 -1.93 13.96
N ALA A 353 -13.86 -3.04 14.13
CA ALA A 353 -12.56 -3.03 14.77
C ALA A 353 -11.51 -2.22 14.00
N LEU A 354 -11.48 -2.32 12.67
CA LEU A 354 -10.58 -1.51 11.82
C LEU A 354 -10.92 -0.03 11.92
N LEU A 355 -12.20 0.33 11.84
CA LEU A 355 -12.66 1.71 11.97
C LEU A 355 -12.31 2.28 13.34
N THR A 356 -12.49 1.53 14.43
CA THR A 356 -12.11 1.97 15.78
C THR A 356 -10.61 2.30 15.87
N THR A 357 -9.75 1.50 15.25
CA THR A 357 -8.31 1.79 15.19
C THR A 357 -8.03 2.99 14.30
N CYS A 358 -8.69 3.12 13.14
CA CYS A 358 -8.55 4.27 12.25
C CYS A 358 -8.96 5.58 12.90
N LEU A 359 -9.96 5.58 13.80
CA LEU A 359 -10.41 6.77 14.53
C LEU A 359 -9.30 7.49 15.31
N LEU A 360 -8.28 6.74 15.74
CA LEU A 360 -7.12 7.31 16.43
C LEU A 360 -6.23 8.15 15.50
N TYR A 361 -6.37 7.99 14.18
CA TYR A 361 -5.51 8.57 13.14
C TYR A 361 -6.25 9.50 12.17
N THR A 362 -7.52 9.79 12.44
CA THR A 362 -8.34 10.72 11.66
C THR A 362 -8.66 11.96 12.47
N SER A 363 -8.74 13.11 11.80
CA SER A 363 -9.10 14.38 12.45
C SER A 363 -10.59 14.50 12.78
N ASP A 364 -11.44 13.81 12.02
CA ASP A 364 -12.88 13.70 12.25
C ASP A 364 -13.34 12.31 11.82
N ALA A 365 -13.63 11.49 12.80
CA ALA A 365 -14.28 10.21 12.59
C ALA A 365 -15.77 10.39 12.79
N VAL A 366 -16.44 11.06 11.88
CA VAL A 366 -17.89 11.18 11.94
C VAL A 366 -18.51 10.98 10.57
N ASP A 367 -19.35 9.93 10.57
CA ASP A 367 -20.62 9.88 9.84
C ASP A 367 -20.59 10.21 8.35
N GLU A 368 -19.99 9.32 7.53
CA GLU A 368 -20.57 9.03 6.23
C GLU A 368 -20.15 7.60 5.82
N LEU A 369 -20.90 6.64 6.28
CA LEU A 369 -21.05 5.34 5.65
C LEU A 369 -22.06 5.46 4.51
#